data_fbbc460106ec72b86df5a659e2d8fdea
#
_entry.id   fbbc460106ec72b86df5a659e2d8fdea
#
_cell.length_a   1.000
_cell.length_b   1.000
_cell.length_c   1.000
_cell.angle_alpha   90.00
_cell.angle_beta   90.00
_cell.angle_gamma   90.00
#
_symmetry.space_group_name_H-M   'P 1'
#
loop_
_entity.id
_entity.type
_entity.pdbx_description
1 polymer ?
#
loop_
_entity_poly.entity_id
_entity_poly.type
_entity_poly.pdbx_seq_one_letter_code
_entity_poly.pdbx_strand_id
1 'polypeptide(L)'
;MKEFWTIIQTVFFAIGAWLGFFLGDYDGLLYALVIFVAIDYITGVMCAIVDKKLSSAVGFKGICRKVLIFLLVGLAHILDVQVLNETGILRTAVIFFFLSNDGLSILENAAHLGLPIPAKLKAVLEQLHHRSEKSGDAELVPKGEEGEPPEIEGEPYTGAHEEKNQ
;
A
#
# COMPACT_ATOMS: atom_id res chain seq x y z
N MET A 1 42.54 -2.09 -14.94
CA MET A 1 41.32 -2.92 -14.80
C MET A 1 40.90 -3.12 -13.33
N LYS A 2 41.84 -3.40 -12.40
CA LYS A 2 41.49 -3.58 -10.96
C LYS A 2 40.90 -2.30 -10.34
N GLU A 3 41.51 -1.15 -10.60
CA GLU A 3 41.02 0.16 -10.11
C GLU A 3 39.59 0.47 -10.57
N PHE A 4 39.32 0.23 -11.86
CA PHE A 4 37.99 0.45 -12.42
C PHE A 4 36.91 -0.45 -11.76
N TRP A 5 37.26 -1.71 -11.50
CA TRP A 5 36.39 -2.65 -10.82
C TRP A 5 36.14 -2.25 -9.36
N THR A 6 37.17 -1.77 -8.66
CA THR A 6 37.03 -1.27 -7.29
C THR A 6 36.15 -0.04 -7.21
N ILE A 7 36.28 0.91 -8.15
CA ILE A 7 35.39 2.09 -8.21
C ILE A 7 33.94 1.68 -8.41
N ILE A 8 33.65 0.76 -9.34
CA ILE A 8 32.29 0.26 -9.56
C ILE A 8 31.72 -0.35 -8.28
N GLN A 9 32.47 -1.23 -7.61
CA GLN A 9 32.03 -1.83 -6.36
C GLN A 9 31.75 -0.78 -5.28
N THR A 10 32.64 0.20 -5.11
CA THR A 10 32.47 1.27 -4.12
C THR A 10 31.20 2.08 -4.39
N VAL A 11 30.93 2.42 -5.66
CA VAL A 11 29.71 3.14 -6.05
C VAL A 11 28.46 2.31 -5.75
N PHE A 12 28.47 1.01 -6.07
CA PHE A 12 27.33 0.13 -5.76
C PHE A 12 27.10 0.00 -4.25
N PHE A 13 28.15 -0.13 -3.45
CA PHE A 13 28.05 -0.15 -1.99
C PHE A 13 27.49 1.16 -1.43
N ALA A 14 27.96 2.31 -1.94
CA ALA A 14 27.47 3.62 -1.50
C ALA A 14 25.97 3.82 -1.83
N ILE A 15 25.57 3.42 -3.04
CA ILE A 15 24.15 3.46 -3.44
C ILE A 15 23.32 2.51 -2.57
N GLY A 16 23.77 1.28 -2.34
CA GLY A 16 23.09 0.32 -1.49
C GLY A 16 22.94 0.79 -0.04
N ALA A 17 23.98 1.37 0.53
CA ALA A 17 23.94 1.94 1.88
C ALA A 17 22.98 3.14 1.97
N TRP A 18 23.01 4.02 0.98
CA TRP A 18 22.08 5.16 0.91
C TRP A 18 20.62 4.71 0.76
N LEU A 19 20.36 3.74 -0.11
CA LEU A 19 19.03 3.16 -0.27
C LEU A 19 18.54 2.49 1.01
N GLY A 20 19.41 1.76 1.72
CA GLY A 20 19.07 1.16 3.02
C GLY A 20 18.69 2.21 4.05
N PHE A 21 19.45 3.29 4.14
CA PHE A 21 19.15 4.42 5.02
C PHE A 21 17.83 5.11 4.64
N PHE A 22 17.57 5.30 3.34
CA PHE A 22 16.39 5.98 2.82
C PHE A 22 15.10 5.15 2.98
N LEU A 23 15.18 3.84 2.73
CA LEU A 23 14.02 2.93 2.78
C LEU A 23 13.71 2.40 4.19
N GLY A 24 14.60 2.66 5.15
CA GLY A 24 14.62 1.98 6.43
C GLY A 24 15.29 0.61 6.34
N ASP A 25 15.41 -0.10 7.46
CA ASP A 25 16.11 -1.36 7.52
C ASP A 25 15.61 -2.39 6.49
N TYR A 26 16.51 -3.22 5.98
CA TYR A 26 16.22 -4.36 5.12
C TYR A 26 15.52 -5.46 5.94
N ASP A 27 14.22 -5.31 6.12
CA ASP A 27 13.37 -6.27 6.81
C ASP A 27 12.64 -7.20 5.82
N GLY A 28 11.92 -8.19 6.36
CA GLY A 28 11.14 -9.15 5.56
C GLY A 28 10.03 -8.49 4.74
N LEU A 29 9.48 -7.35 5.19
CA LEU A 29 8.44 -6.62 4.47
C LEU A 29 8.99 -5.92 3.24
N LEU A 30 10.13 -5.24 3.37
CA LEU A 30 10.80 -4.60 2.23
C LEU A 30 11.26 -5.65 1.21
N TYR A 31 11.80 -6.80 1.69
CA TYR A 31 12.17 -7.90 0.81
C TYR A 31 10.95 -8.43 0.03
N ALA A 32 9.82 -8.66 0.70
CA ALA A 32 8.60 -9.10 0.05
C ALA A 32 8.14 -8.06 -1.00
N LEU A 33 8.17 -6.77 -0.69
CA LEU A 33 7.80 -5.71 -1.62
C LEU A 33 8.67 -5.74 -2.88
N VAL A 34 10.00 -5.86 -2.73
CA VAL A 34 10.92 -5.95 -3.88
C VAL A 34 10.57 -7.11 -4.80
N ILE A 35 10.28 -8.28 -4.22
CA ILE A 35 9.90 -9.48 -4.99
C ILE A 35 8.55 -9.27 -5.69
N PHE A 36 7.53 -8.75 -5.00
CA PHE A 36 6.22 -8.48 -5.60
C PHE A 36 6.30 -7.48 -6.73
N VAL A 37 7.01 -6.36 -6.53
CA VAL A 37 7.27 -5.34 -7.55
C VAL A 37 7.93 -5.95 -8.79
N ALA A 38 8.93 -6.81 -8.61
CA ALA A 38 9.61 -7.46 -9.73
C ALA A 38 8.69 -8.44 -10.48
N ILE A 39 7.94 -9.28 -9.77
CA ILE A 39 7.02 -10.25 -10.37
C ILE A 39 5.89 -9.52 -11.09
N ASP A 40 5.30 -8.48 -10.50
CA ASP A 40 4.24 -7.69 -11.14
C ASP A 40 4.73 -7.05 -12.44
N TYR A 41 5.93 -6.47 -12.44
CA TYR A 41 6.51 -5.90 -13.65
C TYR A 41 6.72 -6.98 -14.74
N ILE A 42 7.27 -8.14 -14.38
CA ILE A 42 7.52 -9.24 -15.32
C ILE A 42 6.19 -9.76 -15.89
N THR A 43 5.19 -10.02 -15.05
CA THR A 43 3.88 -10.52 -15.51
C THR A 43 3.15 -9.50 -16.36
N GLY A 44 3.22 -8.21 -16.02
CA GLY A 44 2.67 -7.13 -16.84
C GLY A 44 3.33 -7.03 -18.21
N VAL A 45 4.65 -7.18 -18.30
CA VAL A 45 5.37 -7.25 -19.59
C VAL A 45 4.94 -8.48 -20.39
N MET A 46 4.78 -9.64 -19.75
CA MET A 46 4.28 -10.85 -20.42
C MET A 46 2.89 -10.63 -21.02
N CYS A 47 1.96 -10.03 -20.30
CA CYS A 47 0.64 -9.66 -20.82
C CYS A 47 0.74 -8.71 -22.01
N ALA A 48 1.59 -7.67 -21.92
CA ALA A 48 1.80 -6.72 -23.02
C ALA A 48 2.36 -7.38 -24.29
N ILE A 49 3.20 -8.42 -24.15
CA ILE A 49 3.73 -9.22 -25.28
C ILE A 49 2.60 -10.03 -25.92
N VAL A 50 1.79 -10.73 -25.12
CA VAL A 50 0.67 -11.55 -25.60
C VAL A 50 -0.36 -10.69 -26.32
N ASP A 51 -0.68 -9.52 -25.79
CA ASP A 51 -1.60 -8.55 -26.37
C ASP A 51 -1.02 -7.79 -27.58
N LYS A 52 0.26 -8.00 -27.93
CA LYS A 52 0.98 -7.26 -28.98
C LYS A 52 0.97 -5.74 -28.76
N LYS A 53 0.90 -5.31 -27.50
CA LYS A 53 0.89 -3.88 -27.09
C LYS A 53 2.21 -3.44 -26.45
N LEU A 54 3.24 -4.30 -26.48
CA LEU A 54 4.55 -3.97 -25.92
C LEU A 54 5.18 -2.83 -26.70
N SER A 55 5.52 -1.76 -26.00
CA SER A 55 6.27 -0.63 -26.54
C SER A 55 7.26 -0.11 -25.48
N SER A 56 8.30 0.60 -25.92
CA SER A 56 9.25 1.24 -25.00
C SER A 56 8.56 2.20 -24.03
N ALA A 57 7.51 2.88 -24.47
CA ALA A 57 6.73 3.80 -23.63
C ALA A 57 5.98 3.04 -22.52
N VAL A 58 5.39 1.88 -22.83
CA VAL A 58 4.69 1.03 -21.87
C VAL A 58 5.68 0.49 -20.83
N GLY A 59 6.82 -0.04 -21.27
CA GLY A 59 7.86 -0.54 -20.36
C GLY A 59 8.43 0.57 -19.46
N PHE A 60 8.74 1.73 -20.03
CA PHE A 60 9.27 2.86 -19.25
C PHE A 60 8.26 3.37 -18.21
N LYS A 61 6.99 3.50 -18.57
CA LYS A 61 5.92 3.89 -17.63
C LYS A 61 5.81 2.90 -16.46
N GLY A 62 5.94 1.59 -16.74
CA GLY A 62 5.96 0.55 -15.72
C GLY A 62 7.13 0.72 -14.75
N ILE A 63 8.34 0.95 -15.25
CA ILE A 63 9.53 1.20 -14.41
C ILE A 63 9.35 2.46 -13.56
N CYS A 64 8.89 3.57 -14.13
CA CYS A 64 8.64 4.81 -13.38
C CYS A 64 7.67 4.58 -12.22
N ARG A 65 6.57 3.83 -12.45
CA ARG A 65 5.61 3.49 -11.39
C ARG A 65 6.30 2.70 -10.26
N LYS A 66 7.15 1.74 -10.59
CA LYS A 66 7.87 0.94 -9.59
C LYS A 66 8.90 1.76 -8.81
N VAL A 67 9.59 2.69 -9.44
CA VAL A 67 10.46 3.66 -8.75
C VAL A 67 9.67 4.52 -7.77
N LEU A 68 8.48 5.01 -8.18
CA LEU A 68 7.62 5.80 -7.30
C LEU A 68 7.18 5.04 -6.05
N ILE A 69 6.94 3.73 -6.13
CA ILE A 69 6.61 2.90 -4.96
C ILE A 69 7.74 3.01 -3.91
N PHE A 70 8.98 2.80 -4.31
CA PHE A 70 10.12 2.90 -3.39
C PHE A 70 10.34 4.32 -2.86
N LEU A 71 10.08 5.35 -3.66
CA LEU A 71 10.13 6.74 -3.20
C LEU A 71 9.08 7.01 -2.12
N LEU A 72 7.87 6.48 -2.27
CA LEU A 72 6.80 6.62 -1.28
C LEU A 72 7.10 5.84 0.02
N VAL A 73 7.69 4.65 -0.08
CA VAL A 73 8.16 3.90 1.10
C VAL A 73 9.25 4.68 1.85
N GLY A 74 10.22 5.24 1.12
CA GLY A 74 11.27 6.06 1.73
C GLY A 74 10.71 7.35 2.36
N LEU A 75 9.76 8.00 1.71
CA LEU A 75 9.08 9.17 2.28
C LEU A 75 8.35 8.81 3.58
N ALA A 76 7.60 7.70 3.58
CA ALA A 76 6.91 7.21 4.77
C ALA A 76 7.89 6.91 5.93
N HIS A 77 9.04 6.29 5.61
CA HIS A 77 10.11 6.06 6.61
C HIS A 77 10.65 7.36 7.20
N ILE A 78 10.91 8.37 6.37
CA ILE A 78 11.37 9.68 6.85
C ILE A 78 10.32 10.34 7.74
N LEU A 79 9.03 10.27 7.37
CA LEU A 79 7.94 10.82 8.18
C LEU A 79 7.83 10.10 9.53
N ASP A 80 7.91 8.77 9.56
CA ASP A 80 7.91 8.00 10.81
C ASP A 80 9.03 8.47 11.76
N VAL A 81 10.25 8.57 11.25
CA VAL A 81 11.43 8.85 12.08
C VAL A 81 11.55 10.33 12.45
N GLN A 82 11.31 11.24 11.50
CA GLN A 82 11.62 12.67 11.69
C GLN A 82 10.43 13.51 12.17
N VAL A 83 9.21 13.06 11.89
CA VAL A 83 8.00 13.84 12.20
C VAL A 83 7.18 13.20 13.30
N LEU A 84 6.92 11.90 13.19
CA LEU A 84 6.04 11.19 14.12
C LEU A 84 6.78 10.64 15.34
N ASN A 85 8.12 10.53 15.29
CA ASN A 85 8.95 9.82 16.28
C ASN A 85 8.45 8.39 16.55
N GLU A 86 7.88 7.75 15.53
CA GLU A 86 7.29 6.43 15.58
C GLU A 86 8.19 5.40 14.90
N THR A 87 8.03 4.12 15.25
CA THR A 87 8.88 3.04 14.74
C THR A 87 8.27 2.36 13.51
N GLY A 88 8.15 3.09 12.40
CA GLY A 88 7.84 2.49 11.11
C GLY A 88 6.38 2.11 10.87
N ILE A 89 5.42 2.75 11.54
CA ILE A 89 3.98 2.49 11.37
C ILE A 89 3.52 2.88 9.97
N LEU A 90 3.84 4.12 9.56
CA LEU A 90 3.45 4.64 8.25
C LEU A 90 4.16 3.89 7.12
N ARG A 91 5.48 3.63 7.28
CA ARG A 91 6.25 2.81 6.34
C ARG A 91 5.63 1.42 6.16
N THR A 92 5.27 0.77 7.25
CA THR A 92 4.63 -0.54 7.23
C THR A 92 3.29 -0.51 6.50
N ALA A 93 2.44 0.48 6.79
CA ALA A 93 1.15 0.67 6.12
C ALA A 93 1.32 0.86 4.60
N VAL A 94 2.28 1.71 4.18
CA VAL A 94 2.58 1.95 2.76
C VAL A 94 3.09 0.69 2.07
N ILE A 95 3.98 -0.09 2.73
CA ILE A 95 4.45 -1.36 2.17
C ILE A 95 3.30 -2.35 1.99
N PHE A 96 2.43 -2.53 3.00
CA PHE A 96 1.28 -3.43 2.89
C PHE A 96 0.29 -3.00 1.80
N PHE A 97 0.07 -1.71 1.63
CA PHE A 97 -0.76 -1.17 0.55
C PHE A 97 -0.21 -1.61 -0.81
N PHE A 98 1.08 -1.41 -1.07
CA PHE A 98 1.67 -1.79 -2.35
C PHE A 98 1.82 -3.29 -2.53
N LEU A 99 2.11 -4.06 -1.48
CA LEU A 99 2.11 -5.53 -1.52
C LEU A 99 0.76 -6.08 -1.96
N SER A 100 -0.33 -5.60 -1.37
CA SER A 100 -1.68 -6.05 -1.73
C SER A 100 -2.06 -5.62 -3.15
N ASN A 101 -1.73 -4.40 -3.55
CA ASN A 101 -2.01 -3.91 -4.89
C ASN A 101 -1.21 -4.66 -5.97
N ASP A 102 0.10 -4.85 -5.78
CA ASP A 102 0.93 -5.61 -6.71
C ASP A 102 0.52 -7.10 -6.72
N GLY A 103 0.13 -7.65 -5.56
CA GLY A 103 -0.39 -9.02 -5.47
C GLY A 103 -1.67 -9.22 -6.28
N LEU A 104 -2.62 -8.31 -6.21
CA LEU A 104 -3.83 -8.33 -7.05
C LEU A 104 -3.48 -8.22 -8.52
N SER A 105 -2.58 -7.28 -8.88
CA SER A 105 -2.12 -7.12 -10.27
C SER A 105 -1.46 -8.38 -10.82
N ILE A 106 -0.62 -9.07 -10.03
CA ILE A 106 -0.01 -10.36 -10.41
C ILE A 106 -1.08 -11.41 -10.70
N LEU A 107 -2.13 -11.51 -9.85
CA LEU A 107 -3.23 -12.46 -10.08
C LEU A 107 -4.05 -12.12 -11.32
N GLU A 108 -4.32 -10.84 -11.56
CA GLU A 108 -5.01 -10.37 -12.77
C GLU A 108 -4.20 -10.68 -14.03
N ASN A 109 -2.89 -10.41 -14.00
CA ASN A 109 -1.98 -10.76 -15.09
C ASN A 109 -1.93 -12.28 -15.32
N ALA A 110 -1.87 -13.09 -14.26
CA ALA A 110 -1.87 -14.53 -14.36
C ALA A 110 -3.20 -15.07 -14.93
N ALA A 111 -4.34 -14.52 -14.50
CA ALA A 111 -5.65 -14.85 -15.06
C ALA A 111 -5.75 -14.48 -16.55
N HIS A 112 -5.24 -13.31 -16.92
CA HIS A 112 -5.17 -12.84 -18.32
C HIS A 112 -4.34 -13.79 -19.20
N LEU A 113 -3.27 -14.36 -18.65
CA LEU A 113 -2.44 -15.37 -19.32
C LEU A 113 -3.06 -16.78 -19.33
N GLY A 114 -4.28 -16.96 -18.79
CA GLY A 114 -5.03 -18.20 -18.80
C GLY A 114 -4.76 -19.15 -17.62
N LEU A 115 -4.05 -18.69 -16.58
CA LEU A 115 -3.86 -19.49 -15.38
C LEU A 115 -5.13 -19.47 -14.49
N PRO A 116 -5.58 -20.65 -13.99
CA PRO A 116 -6.69 -20.69 -13.05
C PRO A 116 -6.27 -20.12 -11.69
N ILE A 117 -6.92 -19.04 -11.26
CA ILE A 117 -6.64 -18.40 -9.98
C ILE A 117 -7.62 -18.89 -8.91
N PRO A 118 -7.13 -19.47 -7.79
CA PRO A 118 -7.98 -19.89 -6.69
C PRO A 118 -8.72 -18.68 -6.07
N ALA A 119 -10.05 -18.76 -5.98
CA ALA A 119 -10.87 -17.68 -5.44
C ALA A 119 -10.47 -17.25 -4.01
N LYS A 120 -9.98 -18.20 -3.20
CA LYS A 120 -9.48 -17.93 -1.84
C LYS A 120 -8.26 -17.00 -1.84
N LEU A 121 -7.34 -17.15 -2.79
CA LEU A 121 -6.14 -16.32 -2.87
C LEU A 121 -6.51 -14.89 -3.25
N LYS A 122 -7.41 -14.73 -4.22
CA LYS A 122 -7.94 -13.42 -4.60
C LYS A 122 -8.63 -12.73 -3.41
N ALA A 123 -9.51 -13.43 -2.71
CA ALA A 123 -10.22 -12.89 -1.54
C ALA A 123 -9.27 -12.42 -0.42
N VAL A 124 -8.19 -13.15 -0.15
CA VAL A 124 -7.19 -12.76 0.86
C VAL A 124 -6.48 -11.46 0.47
N LEU A 125 -6.07 -11.31 -0.78
CA LEU A 125 -5.38 -10.11 -1.25
C LEU A 125 -6.33 -8.90 -1.31
N GLU A 126 -7.59 -9.09 -1.71
CA GLU A 126 -8.62 -8.03 -1.64
C GLU A 126 -8.87 -7.58 -0.20
N GLN A 127 -8.94 -8.50 0.76
CA GLN A 127 -9.07 -8.16 2.18
C GLN A 127 -7.87 -7.36 2.71
N LEU A 128 -6.65 -7.72 2.30
CA LEU A 128 -5.44 -6.98 2.66
C LEU A 128 -5.46 -5.57 2.08
N HIS A 129 -5.90 -5.42 0.83
CA HIS A 129 -6.03 -4.13 0.17
C HIS A 129 -7.02 -3.22 0.92
N HIS A 130 -8.24 -3.68 1.16
CA HIS A 130 -9.24 -2.92 1.92
C HIS A 130 -8.82 -2.58 3.36
N ARG A 131 -8.04 -3.46 3.99
CA ARG A 131 -7.53 -3.19 5.34
C ARG A 131 -6.48 -2.09 5.33
N SER A 132 -5.61 -2.05 4.32
CA SER A 132 -4.59 -1.00 4.18
C SER A 132 -5.21 0.37 3.85
N GLU A 133 -6.27 0.42 3.04
CA GLU A 133 -7.02 1.65 2.76
C GLU A 133 -7.66 2.21 4.04
N LYS A 134 -8.38 1.38 4.79
CA LYS A 134 -9.01 1.81 6.05
C LYS A 134 -8.02 2.29 7.12
N SER A 135 -6.82 1.73 7.15
CA SER A 135 -5.78 2.19 8.07
C SER A 135 -5.26 3.57 7.68
N GLY A 136 -5.16 3.86 6.38
CA GLY A 136 -4.78 5.19 5.88
C GLY A 136 -5.85 6.26 6.18
N ASP A 137 -7.13 5.91 6.03
CA ASP A 137 -8.23 6.85 6.28
C ASP A 137 -8.43 7.14 7.79
N ALA A 138 -8.17 6.17 8.65
CA ALA A 138 -8.32 6.33 10.10
C ALA A 138 -7.26 7.26 10.72
N GLU A 139 -6.11 7.42 10.09
CA GLU A 139 -5.01 8.26 10.59
C GLU A 139 -5.09 9.71 10.06
N LEU A 140 -5.88 9.95 9.00
CA LEU A 140 -6.07 11.28 8.42
C LEU A 140 -7.24 12.07 9.03
N VAL A 141 -8.02 11.47 9.93
CA VAL A 141 -9.06 12.20 10.67
C VAL A 141 -8.39 12.88 11.87
N PRO A 142 -8.28 14.23 11.91
CA PRO A 142 -7.77 14.91 13.09
C PRO A 142 -8.69 14.60 14.28
N LYS A 143 -8.08 14.11 15.38
CA LYS A 143 -8.71 13.99 16.69
C LYS A 143 -9.09 15.39 17.18
N GLY A 144 -10.28 15.84 16.85
CA GLY A 144 -10.71 17.15 17.29
C GLY A 144 -12.05 17.55 16.69
N GLU A 145 -13.07 16.80 17.00
CA GLU A 145 -14.44 17.28 17.17
C GLU A 145 -15.18 16.17 17.91
N GLU A 146 -15.04 16.15 19.24
CA GLU A 146 -16.07 15.60 20.11
C GLU A 146 -17.32 16.47 19.89
N GLY A 147 -18.12 16.09 18.88
CA GLY A 147 -19.43 16.65 18.70
C GLY A 147 -20.26 16.32 19.95
N GLU A 148 -20.73 17.35 20.62
CA GLU A 148 -21.74 17.25 21.68
C GLU A 148 -22.83 16.28 21.23
N PRO A 149 -23.30 15.39 22.13
CA PRO A 149 -24.42 14.52 21.82
C PRO A 149 -25.64 15.38 21.47
N PRO A 150 -26.45 15.01 20.48
CA PRO A 150 -27.63 15.77 20.12
C PRO A 150 -28.57 15.90 21.35
N GLU A 151 -28.87 17.12 21.73
CA GLU A 151 -29.89 17.45 22.71
C GLU A 151 -31.20 16.81 22.23
N ILE A 152 -31.68 15.81 22.96
CA ILE A 152 -32.97 15.22 22.73
C ILE A 152 -33.98 16.22 23.31
N GLU A 153 -34.54 17.09 22.46
CA GLU A 153 -35.72 17.87 22.82
C GLU A 153 -36.82 16.88 23.18
N GLY A 154 -37.03 16.76 24.50
CA GLY A 154 -38.13 16.00 25.06
C GLY A 154 -39.44 16.73 24.79
N GLU A 155 -40.26 16.19 23.89
CA GLU A 155 -41.69 16.59 23.85
C GLU A 155 -42.38 16.24 25.17
N PRO A 156 -43.22 17.15 25.72
CA PRO A 156 -43.91 16.92 26.97
C PRO A 156 -45.03 15.89 26.78
N TYR A 157 -44.89 14.78 27.48
CA TYR A 157 -45.94 13.76 27.59
C TYR A 157 -47.16 14.32 28.32
N THR A 158 -48.16 14.78 27.60
CA THR A 158 -49.48 15.11 28.14
C THR A 158 -50.27 13.84 28.37
N GLY A 159 -50.19 13.34 29.58
CA GLY A 159 -51.15 12.34 30.08
C GLY A 159 -52.53 12.94 30.22
N ALA A 160 -53.51 12.40 29.50
CA ALA A 160 -54.91 12.59 29.77
C ALA A 160 -55.50 11.25 30.20
N HIS A 161 -55.81 11.19 31.50
CA HIS A 161 -56.71 10.22 32.08
C HIS A 161 -58.10 10.39 31.46
N GLU A 162 -58.72 9.35 30.99
CA GLU A 162 -60.15 9.19 31.00
C GLU A 162 -60.50 7.80 31.47
N GLU A 163 -60.91 7.78 32.74
CA GLU A 163 -61.85 6.79 33.32
C GLU A 163 -63.19 6.82 32.57
N LYS A 164 -63.67 5.66 32.14
CA LYS A 164 -65.12 5.39 32.18
C LYS A 164 -65.40 3.90 32.21
N ASN A 165 -65.93 3.53 33.39
CA ASN A 165 -66.93 2.54 33.69
C ASN A 165 -67.84 2.07 32.53
N GLN A 166 -67.91 0.81 32.27
CA GLN A 166 -69.04 -0.07 32.52
C GLN A 166 -68.71 -1.49 32.14
#